data_bb5acfe17b7956e085340c0f804dde1f
#
_entry.id   bb5acfe17b7956e085340c0f804dde1f
#
_cell.length_a   1.000
_cell.length_b   1.000
_cell.length_c   1.000
_cell.angle_alpha   90.00
_cell.angle_beta   90.00
_cell.angle_gamma   90.00
#
_symmetry.space_group_name_H-M   'P 1'
#
loop_
_entity.id
_entity.type
_entity.pdbx_description
1 polymer ?
#
loop_
_entity_poly.entity_id
_entity_poly.type
_entity_poly.pdbx_seq_one_letter_code
_entity_poly.pdbx_strand_id
1 'polypeptide(L)'
;MKKISPILILILVSCNEKNNPELEWLKNGTLHNKTITDWKAASDENKLATCADFVVNLKEVEHQKYTSIDEMKYDATNLKICIDEGTANNNYADNMKIKEIAVTCHILMVSTE
;
A
#
# COMPACT_ATOMS: atom_id res chain seq x y z
N MET A 1 1.58 41.60 -15.06
CA MET A 1 1.81 41.20 -14.65
C MET A 1 1.46 40.69 -14.03
N LYS A 2 1.12 40.61 -13.67
CA LYS A 2 0.69 40.13 -13.02
C LYS A 2 0.39 38.91 -13.29
N LYS A 3 0.46 38.38 -13.99
CA LYS A 3 0.37 37.18 -14.36
C LYS A 3 0.86 36.15 -13.48
N ILE A 4 1.54 36.37 -12.61
CA ILE A 4 2.17 35.45 -11.72
C ILE A 4 1.22 34.91 -10.68
N SER A 5 0.23 35.71 -10.36
CA SER A 5 -0.72 35.36 -9.32
C SER A 5 -1.41 34.02 -9.53
N PRO A 6 -1.85 33.71 -10.73
CA PRO A 6 -2.56 32.45 -10.91
C PRO A 6 -1.71 31.23 -10.54
N ILE A 7 -0.45 31.36 -10.73
CA ILE A 7 0.44 30.24 -10.43
C ILE A 7 0.44 29.94 -8.94
N LEU A 8 0.42 30.97 -8.14
CA LEU A 8 0.41 30.79 -6.69
C LEU A 8 -0.83 30.08 -6.21
N ILE A 9 -1.93 30.34 -6.85
CA ILE A 9 -3.18 29.73 -6.47
C ILE A 9 -3.12 28.22 -6.68
N LEU A 10 -2.48 27.78 -7.72
CA LEU A 10 -2.36 26.36 -8.00
C LEU A 10 -1.59 25.65 -6.91
N ILE A 11 -0.60 26.31 -6.35
CA ILE A 11 0.17 25.72 -5.29
C ILE A 11 -0.69 25.47 -4.06
N LEU A 12 -1.58 26.37 -3.77
CA LEU A 12 -2.46 26.22 -2.64
C LEU A 12 -3.40 25.02 -2.79
N VAL A 13 -3.86 24.78 -4.00
CA VAL A 13 -4.71 23.64 -4.25
C VAL A 13 -3.96 22.34 -3.96
N SER A 14 -2.72 22.26 -4.34
CA SER A 14 -1.91 21.07 -4.07
C SER A 14 -1.80 20.81 -2.58
N CYS A 15 -1.64 21.86 -1.80
CA CYS A 15 -1.55 21.70 -0.36
C CYS A 15 -2.83 21.12 0.22
N ASN A 16 -3.96 21.53 -0.30
CA ASN A 16 -5.23 21.04 0.18
C ASN A 16 -5.38 19.54 -0.05
N GLU A 17 -4.87 19.05 -1.17
CA GLU A 17 -4.94 17.64 -1.46
C GLU A 17 -4.16 16.81 -0.47
N LYS A 18 -3.06 17.36 0.03
CA LYS A 18 -2.24 16.64 0.98
C LYS A 18 -2.95 16.39 2.29
N ASN A 19 -3.96 17.17 2.58
CA ASN A 19 -4.65 17.10 3.85
C ASN A 19 -5.96 16.35 3.77
N ASN A 20 -6.20 15.61 2.69
CA ASN A 20 -7.44 14.85 2.54
C ASN A 20 -7.41 13.65 3.49
N PRO A 21 -8.30 13.61 4.50
CA PRO A 21 -8.28 12.51 5.47
C PRO A 21 -8.54 11.15 4.86
N GLU A 22 -9.23 11.08 3.75
CA GLU A 22 -9.52 9.81 3.12
C GLU A 22 -8.27 9.14 2.57
N LEU A 23 -7.20 9.91 2.39
CA LEU A 23 -5.97 9.39 1.83
C LEU A 23 -4.86 9.26 2.86
N GLU A 24 -5.14 9.60 4.12
CA GLU A 24 -4.09 9.56 5.14
C GLU A 24 -3.52 8.17 5.33
N TRP A 25 -4.34 7.15 5.24
CA TRP A 25 -3.90 5.79 5.47
C TRP A 25 -2.92 5.30 4.40
N LEU A 26 -2.84 6.00 3.28
CA LEU A 26 -1.91 5.64 2.20
C LEU A 26 -0.49 6.11 2.47
N LYS A 27 -0.30 6.99 3.43
CA LYS A 27 1.00 7.62 3.65
C LYS A 27 1.87 6.77 4.55
N ASN A 28 3.17 6.98 4.41
CA ASN A 28 4.15 6.43 5.35
C ASN A 28 4.34 4.93 5.28
N GLY A 29 4.01 4.31 4.17
CA GLY A 29 4.38 2.92 3.96
C GLY A 29 5.87 2.86 3.66
N THR A 30 6.64 2.17 4.49
CA THR A 30 8.09 2.15 4.38
C THR A 30 8.68 0.76 4.29
N LEU A 31 7.85 -0.26 4.11
CA LEU A 31 8.31 -1.64 4.22
C LEU A 31 8.58 -2.32 2.89
N HIS A 32 8.58 -1.56 1.80
CA HIS A 32 8.61 -2.13 0.44
C HIS A 32 9.82 -3.02 0.19
N ASN A 33 10.97 -2.65 0.74
CA ASN A 33 12.22 -3.38 0.52
C ASN A 33 12.74 -4.06 1.78
N LYS A 34 11.84 -4.30 2.72
CA LYS A 34 12.21 -4.88 4.01
C LYS A 34 11.88 -6.36 4.05
N THR A 35 12.29 -7.00 5.13
CA THR A 35 12.04 -8.43 5.34
C THR A 35 10.85 -8.64 6.26
N ILE A 36 10.45 -9.89 6.38
CA ILE A 36 9.34 -10.25 7.28
C ILE A 36 9.69 -9.94 8.73
N THR A 37 10.96 -10.04 9.11
CA THR A 37 11.35 -9.61 10.46
C THR A 37 10.92 -8.18 10.73
N ASP A 38 11.17 -7.29 9.76
CA ASP A 38 10.77 -5.89 9.89
C ASP A 38 9.26 -5.73 9.87
N TRP A 39 8.59 -6.54 9.07
CA TRP A 39 7.13 -6.52 9.01
C TRP A 39 6.53 -6.81 10.38
N LYS A 40 7.02 -7.85 11.04
CA LYS A 40 6.47 -8.24 12.33
C LYS A 40 6.63 -7.15 13.39
N ALA A 41 7.64 -6.30 13.24
CA ALA A 41 7.90 -5.22 14.18
C ALA A 41 7.20 -3.92 13.82
N ALA A 42 6.56 -3.85 12.67
CA ALA A 42 5.97 -2.60 12.19
C ALA A 42 4.56 -2.40 12.72
N SER A 43 4.08 -1.15 12.64
CA SER A 43 2.72 -0.83 13.02
C SER A 43 1.73 -1.32 11.97
N ASP A 44 0.49 -1.53 12.37
CA ASP A 44 -0.55 -1.90 11.44
C ASP A 44 -0.76 -0.84 10.38
N GLU A 45 -0.60 0.42 10.74
CA GLU A 45 -0.74 1.51 9.79
C GLU A 45 0.31 1.45 8.70
N ASN A 46 1.57 1.18 9.09
CA ASN A 46 2.63 1.05 8.10
C ASN A 46 2.41 -0.16 7.21
N LYS A 47 2.00 -1.28 7.80
CA LYS A 47 1.71 -2.49 7.05
C LYS A 47 0.63 -2.24 6.01
N LEU A 48 -0.46 -1.58 6.40
CA LEU A 48 -1.56 -1.32 5.48
C LEU A 48 -1.15 -0.38 4.36
N ALA A 49 -0.44 0.70 4.69
CA ALA A 49 0.02 1.64 3.68
C ALA A 49 0.97 0.98 2.68
N THR A 50 1.86 0.12 3.18
CA THR A 50 2.76 -0.63 2.31
C THR A 50 1.98 -1.56 1.40
N CYS A 51 0.97 -2.25 1.94
CA CYS A 51 0.14 -3.14 1.14
C CYS A 51 -0.64 -2.39 0.07
N ALA A 52 -1.07 -1.15 0.36
CA ALA A 52 -1.74 -0.34 -0.65
C ALA A 52 -0.85 -0.13 -1.87
N ASP A 53 0.42 0.18 -1.63
CA ASP A 53 1.36 0.36 -2.74
C ASP A 53 1.57 -0.94 -3.50
N PHE A 54 1.65 -2.07 -2.79
CA PHE A 54 1.81 -3.36 -3.46
C PHE A 54 0.61 -3.69 -4.35
N VAL A 55 -0.62 -3.51 -3.85
CA VAL A 55 -1.79 -3.89 -4.66
C VAL A 55 -1.94 -2.98 -5.86
N VAL A 56 -1.61 -1.70 -5.75
CA VAL A 56 -1.63 -0.81 -6.90
C VAL A 56 -0.64 -1.29 -7.97
N ASN A 57 0.58 -1.63 -7.55
CA ASN A 57 1.58 -2.11 -8.50
C ASN A 57 1.19 -3.43 -9.14
N LEU A 58 0.59 -4.33 -8.37
CA LEU A 58 0.16 -5.61 -8.92
C LEU A 58 -0.98 -5.43 -9.92
N LYS A 59 -1.89 -4.49 -9.66
CA LYS A 59 -2.94 -4.17 -10.64
C LYS A 59 -2.33 -3.66 -11.94
N GLU A 60 -1.32 -2.80 -11.84
CA GLU A 60 -0.70 -2.23 -13.03
C GLU A 60 -0.01 -3.30 -13.86
N VAL A 61 0.62 -4.26 -13.22
CA VAL A 61 1.24 -5.37 -13.93
C VAL A 61 0.20 -6.15 -14.73
N GLU A 62 -1.02 -6.22 -14.22
CA GLU A 62 -2.12 -6.89 -14.88
C GLU A 62 -2.87 -5.98 -15.84
N HIS A 63 -2.34 -4.77 -16.09
CA HIS A 63 -2.95 -3.78 -16.99
C HIS A 63 -4.32 -3.34 -16.50
N GLN A 64 -4.49 -3.25 -15.19
CA GLN A 64 -5.74 -2.84 -14.56
C GLN A 64 -5.48 -1.69 -13.60
N LYS A 65 -6.56 -1.00 -13.23
CA LYS A 65 -6.50 0.10 -12.29
C LYS A 65 -7.66 0.00 -11.32
N TYR A 66 -7.45 0.52 -10.12
CA TYR A 66 -8.54 0.61 -9.16
C TYR A 66 -9.50 1.71 -9.56
N THR A 67 -10.77 1.46 -9.35
CA THR A 67 -11.81 2.43 -9.67
C THR A 67 -12.23 3.25 -8.47
N SER A 68 -11.84 2.84 -7.27
CA SER A 68 -12.18 3.59 -6.06
C SER A 68 -11.15 3.31 -4.98
N ILE A 69 -11.07 4.23 -4.04
CA ILE A 69 -10.20 4.07 -2.87
C ILE A 69 -10.70 2.91 -2.00
N ASP A 70 -12.01 2.74 -1.91
CA ASP A 70 -12.56 1.66 -1.10
C ASP A 70 -12.15 0.30 -1.64
N GLU A 71 -12.16 0.14 -2.95
CA GLU A 71 -11.75 -1.11 -3.57
C GLU A 71 -10.28 -1.39 -3.28
N MET A 72 -9.43 -0.37 -3.41
CA MET A 72 -8.01 -0.51 -3.14
C MET A 72 -7.77 -0.85 -1.67
N LYS A 73 -8.49 -0.22 -0.76
CA LYS A 73 -8.32 -0.47 0.66
C LYS A 73 -8.77 -1.88 1.03
N TYR A 74 -9.82 -2.36 0.39
CA TYR A 74 -10.27 -3.72 0.61
C TYR A 74 -9.16 -4.72 0.24
N ASP A 75 -8.58 -4.55 -0.93
CA ASP A 75 -7.52 -5.45 -1.38
C ASP A 75 -6.27 -5.31 -0.51
N ALA A 76 -5.91 -4.09 -0.13
CA ALA A 76 -4.75 -3.87 0.73
C ALA A 76 -4.95 -4.52 2.10
N THR A 77 -6.15 -4.43 2.65
CA THR A 77 -6.47 -5.05 3.93
C THR A 77 -6.35 -6.56 3.84
N ASN A 78 -6.89 -7.14 2.78
CA ASN A 78 -6.81 -8.59 2.60
C ASN A 78 -5.38 -9.05 2.40
N LEU A 79 -4.57 -8.29 1.67
CA LEU A 79 -3.17 -8.62 1.50
C LEU A 79 -2.44 -8.57 2.85
N LYS A 80 -2.70 -7.55 3.65
CA LYS A 80 -2.10 -7.44 4.96
C LYS A 80 -2.45 -8.64 5.83
N ILE A 81 -3.72 -9.05 5.84
CA ILE A 81 -4.17 -10.19 6.61
C ILE A 81 -3.45 -11.45 6.15
N CYS A 82 -3.32 -11.65 4.85
CA CYS A 82 -2.64 -12.82 4.32
C CYS A 82 -1.19 -12.88 4.78
N ILE A 83 -0.48 -11.75 4.70
CA ILE A 83 0.90 -11.71 5.13
C ILE A 83 1.00 -11.96 6.63
N ASP A 84 0.14 -11.31 7.42
CA ASP A 84 0.13 -11.51 8.87
C ASP A 84 -0.08 -12.97 9.23
N GLU A 85 -1.10 -13.59 8.66
CA GLU A 85 -1.45 -14.96 9.00
C GLU A 85 -0.42 -15.96 8.52
N GLY A 86 0.16 -15.69 7.37
CA GLY A 86 1.14 -16.60 6.80
C GLY A 86 2.48 -16.59 7.52
N THR A 87 2.78 -15.55 8.29
CA THR A 87 4.10 -15.39 8.88
C THR A 87 4.08 -15.32 10.40
N ALA A 88 2.91 -15.26 11.04
CA ALA A 88 2.82 -14.91 12.46
C ALA A 88 3.41 -15.96 13.41
N ASN A 89 3.21 -17.23 13.10
CA ASN A 89 3.51 -18.28 14.05
C ASN A 89 4.69 -19.15 13.66
N ASN A 90 5.55 -18.62 12.80
CA ASN A 90 6.72 -19.38 12.36
C ASN A 90 7.86 -18.44 12.00
N ASN A 91 9.05 -18.99 11.86
CA ASN A 91 10.24 -18.23 11.52
C ASN A 91 10.75 -18.50 10.11
N TYR A 92 10.01 -19.30 9.35
CA TYR A 92 10.52 -19.73 8.04
C TYR A 92 10.69 -18.56 7.09
N ALA A 93 9.83 -17.58 7.17
CA ALA A 93 9.82 -16.48 6.23
C ALA A 93 10.57 -15.25 6.74
N ASP A 94 11.15 -15.30 7.94
CA ASP A 94 11.66 -14.08 8.57
C ASP A 94 12.69 -13.34 7.73
N ASN A 95 13.51 -14.06 6.99
CA ASN A 95 14.54 -13.45 6.15
C ASN A 95 14.09 -13.20 4.72
N MET A 96 12.86 -13.54 4.40
CA MET A 96 12.32 -13.30 3.06
C MET A 96 11.87 -11.85 2.94
N LYS A 97 11.90 -11.35 1.72
CA LYS A 97 11.39 -10.01 1.46
C LYS A 97 9.88 -9.99 1.56
N ILE A 98 9.36 -8.91 2.13
CA ILE A 98 7.92 -8.75 2.24
C ILE A 98 7.26 -8.84 0.87
N LYS A 99 7.88 -8.23 -0.14
CA LYS A 99 7.29 -8.23 -1.48
C LYS A 99 7.16 -9.63 -2.06
N GLU A 100 8.04 -10.55 -1.69
CA GLU A 100 7.94 -11.93 -2.17
C GLU A 100 6.72 -12.61 -1.58
N ILE A 101 6.50 -12.40 -0.29
CA ILE A 101 5.32 -12.94 0.37
C ILE A 101 4.06 -12.27 -0.19
N ALA A 102 4.14 -10.96 -0.46
CA ALA A 102 2.99 -10.23 -1.00
C ALA A 102 2.57 -10.79 -2.36
N VAL A 103 3.53 -11.11 -3.22
CA VAL A 103 3.19 -11.69 -4.53
C VAL A 103 2.53 -13.05 -4.35
N THR A 104 3.05 -13.86 -3.46
CA THR A 104 2.45 -15.16 -3.18
C THR A 104 1.02 -15.03 -2.68
N CYS A 105 0.81 -14.11 -1.75
CA CYS A 105 -0.53 -13.84 -1.23
C CYS A 105 -1.46 -13.36 -2.33
N HIS A 106 -0.97 -12.49 -3.19
CA HIS A 106 -1.79 -11.99 -4.29
C HIS A 106 -2.24 -13.13 -5.20
N ILE A 107 -1.31 -14.02 -5.53
CA ILE A 107 -1.65 -15.17 -6.39
C ILE A 107 -2.73 -16.02 -5.73
N LEU A 108 -2.59 -16.27 -4.43
CA LEU A 108 -3.59 -17.07 -3.71
C LEU A 108 -4.94 -16.36 -3.67
N MET A 109 -4.95 -15.05 -3.50
CA MET A 109 -6.19 -14.30 -3.42
C MET A 109 -6.93 -14.31 -4.74
N VAL A 110 -6.23 -14.11 -5.86
CA VAL A 110 -6.91 -14.07 -7.15
C VAL A 110 -7.33 -15.46 -7.62
N SER A 111 -6.64 -16.50 -7.19
CA SER A 111 -6.98 -17.85 -7.63
C SER A 111 -8.25 -18.40 -6.96
N THR A 112 -8.73 -17.74 -5.92
CA THR A 112 -9.94 -18.16 -5.23
C THR A 112 -11.18 -17.37 -5.63
N GLU A 113 -11.02 -16.42 -6.54
CA GLU A 113 -12.16 -15.62 -7.01
C GLU A 113 -13.00 -16.32 -8.06
#